data_9caf8b861c36de90e3845d7201eaad9e
#
_entry.id   9caf8b861c36de90e3845d7201eaad9e
#
_cell.length_a   1.000
_cell.length_b   1.000
_cell.length_c   1.000
_cell.angle_alpha   90.00
_cell.angle_beta   90.00
_cell.angle_gamma   90.00
#
_symmetry.space_group_name_H-M   'P 1'
#
loop_
_entity.id
_entity.type
_entity.pdbx_description
1 polymer ?
#
loop_
_entity_poly.entity_id
_entity_poly.type
_entity_poly.pdbx_seq_one_letter_code
_entity_poly.pdbx_strand_id
1 'polypeptide(L)'
;MDVNELLDILYTIPYNKLINGTVDYRVRTFTDVTSNFARVDIDFLRGNTCIGFIRVYGNNTIDPAFPEEYERNTTYKCYSKCFKAMEQVITYLEILGFKNDR
;
A
#
# COMPACT_ATOMS: atom_id res chain seq x y z
N MET A 1 -8.17 8.09 13.64
CA MET A 1 -6.77 8.55 13.63
C MET A 1 -6.61 9.69 12.65
N ASP A 2 -5.76 10.65 12.97
CA ASP A 2 -5.37 11.68 12.01
C ASP A 2 -4.20 11.19 11.14
N VAL A 3 -3.76 12.04 10.18
CA VAL A 3 -2.68 11.68 9.26
C VAL A 3 -1.38 11.38 10.00
N ASN A 4 -1.05 12.16 11.02
CA ASN A 4 0.20 11.97 11.77
C ASN A 4 0.22 10.65 12.52
N GLU A 5 -0.90 10.28 13.13
CA GLU A 5 -1.02 8.98 13.80
C GLU A 5 -0.89 7.82 12.81
N LEU A 6 -1.53 7.94 11.63
CA LEU A 6 -1.36 6.93 10.58
C LEU A 6 0.09 6.83 10.13
N LEU A 7 0.74 7.95 9.86
CA LEU A 7 2.14 7.95 9.43
C LEU A 7 3.06 7.30 10.47
N ASP A 8 2.85 7.59 11.74
CA ASP A 8 3.65 6.98 12.81
C ASP A 8 3.54 5.45 12.78
N ILE A 9 2.35 4.93 12.56
CA ILE A 9 2.14 3.48 12.44
C ILE A 9 2.79 2.95 11.16
N LEU A 10 2.56 3.61 10.03
CA LEU A 10 3.05 3.13 8.73
C LEU A 10 4.57 3.16 8.62
N TYR A 11 5.24 4.08 9.32
CA TYR A 11 6.71 4.11 9.34
C TYR A 11 7.32 3.01 10.21
N THR A 12 6.54 2.32 11.04
CA THR A 12 7.04 1.15 11.77
C THR A 12 7.09 -0.11 10.92
N ILE A 13 6.44 -0.11 9.76
CA ILE A 13 6.39 -1.27 8.87
C ILE A 13 7.78 -1.50 8.25
N PRO A 14 8.33 -2.72 8.35
CA PRO A 14 9.65 -3.03 7.78
C PRO A 14 9.56 -3.29 6.27
N TYR A 15 9.31 -2.23 5.48
CA TYR A 15 9.06 -2.35 4.04
C TYR A 15 10.19 -3.06 3.29
N ASN A 16 11.44 -2.70 3.58
CA ASN A 16 12.57 -3.28 2.86
C ASN A 16 12.66 -4.79 3.06
N LYS A 17 12.26 -5.26 4.23
CA LYS A 17 12.24 -6.68 4.54
C LYS A 17 11.04 -7.38 3.87
N LEU A 18 9.87 -6.76 3.92
CA LEU A 18 8.63 -7.34 3.37
C LEU A 18 8.63 -7.33 1.84
N ILE A 19 9.11 -6.25 1.25
CA ILE A 19 9.16 -6.07 -0.21
C ILE A 19 10.37 -6.77 -0.81
N ASN A 20 11.44 -6.87 -0.03
CA ASN A 20 12.67 -7.57 -0.40
C ASN A 20 13.31 -7.06 -1.71
N GLY A 21 13.26 -5.76 -1.94
CA GLY A 21 13.89 -5.10 -3.08
C GLY A 21 13.25 -5.41 -4.43
N THR A 22 12.09 -6.05 -4.47
CA THR A 22 11.44 -6.45 -5.72
C THR A 22 10.74 -5.32 -6.44
N VAL A 23 10.27 -4.33 -5.69
CA VAL A 23 9.64 -3.11 -6.21
C VAL A 23 10.01 -1.95 -5.29
N ASP A 24 9.92 -0.73 -5.81
CA ASP A 24 10.04 0.47 -4.99
C ASP A 24 8.71 0.78 -4.33
N TYR A 25 8.74 1.57 -3.27
CA TYR A 25 7.53 1.99 -2.59
C TYR A 25 7.62 3.46 -2.20
N ARG A 26 6.45 4.05 -1.96
CA ARG A 26 6.35 5.45 -1.52
C ARG A 26 5.12 5.59 -0.63
N VAL A 27 5.26 6.30 0.48
CA VAL A 27 4.14 6.63 1.36
C VAL A 27 3.68 8.06 1.00
N ARG A 28 2.42 8.20 0.58
CA ARG A 28 1.83 9.50 0.19
C ARG A 28 0.69 9.88 1.12
N THR A 29 0.72 11.12 1.59
CA THR A 29 -0.38 11.69 2.37
C THR A 29 -1.36 12.41 1.46
N PHE A 30 -2.60 12.49 1.91
CA PHE A 30 -3.66 13.23 1.23
C PHE A 30 -4.26 14.26 2.16
N THR A 31 -4.43 15.45 1.65
CA THR A 31 -5.05 16.57 2.35
C THR A 31 -6.49 16.82 1.90
N ASP A 32 -7.10 15.83 1.25
CA ASP A 32 -8.45 15.93 0.75
C ASP A 32 -9.42 16.04 1.93
N VAL A 33 -10.08 17.18 2.02
CA VAL A 33 -11.03 17.47 3.09
C VAL A 33 -12.41 16.90 2.84
N THR A 34 -12.63 16.22 1.71
CA THR A 34 -13.93 15.62 1.39
C THR A 34 -14.17 14.30 2.13
N SER A 35 -13.10 13.71 2.66
CA SER A 35 -13.19 12.48 3.45
C SER A 35 -13.25 12.81 4.94
N ASN A 36 -14.11 12.11 5.69
CA ASN A 36 -14.18 12.23 7.15
C ASN A 36 -13.00 11.58 7.86
N PHE A 37 -12.18 10.84 7.12
CA PHE A 37 -11.07 10.08 7.70
C PHE A 37 -9.77 10.49 7.03
N ALA A 38 -8.69 10.49 7.82
CA ALA A 38 -7.35 10.60 7.27
C ALA A 38 -7.09 9.46 6.29
N ARG A 39 -6.32 9.76 5.25
CA ARG A 39 -5.96 8.77 4.23
C ARG A 39 -4.48 8.90 3.91
N VAL A 40 -3.81 7.76 3.87
CA VAL A 40 -2.42 7.65 3.43
C VAL A 40 -2.34 6.49 2.45
N ASP A 41 -1.69 6.68 1.32
CA ASP A 41 -1.48 5.61 0.35
C ASP A 41 -0.05 5.09 0.44
N ILE A 42 0.08 3.77 0.40
CA ILE A 42 1.36 3.10 0.19
C ILE A 42 1.38 2.71 -1.29
N ASP A 43 2.18 3.41 -2.08
CA ASP A 43 2.32 3.13 -3.52
C ASP A 43 3.45 2.15 -3.76
N PHE A 44 3.24 1.24 -4.68
CA PHE A 44 4.26 0.29 -5.17
C PHE A 44 4.62 0.68 -6.58
N LEU A 45 5.92 0.90 -6.81
CA LEU A 45 6.40 1.58 -8.01
C LEU A 45 7.30 0.68 -8.84
N ARG A 46 7.16 0.83 -10.15
CA ARG A 46 8.15 0.37 -11.12
C ARG A 46 8.75 1.61 -11.77
N GLY A 47 10.00 1.92 -11.41
CA GLY A 47 10.56 3.22 -11.77
C GLY A 47 9.71 4.33 -11.15
N ASN A 48 9.17 5.23 -11.98
CA ASN A 48 8.30 6.31 -11.52
C ASN A 48 6.81 6.00 -11.66
N THR A 49 6.47 4.80 -12.12
CA THR A 49 5.08 4.43 -12.39
C THR A 49 4.51 3.65 -11.22
N CYS A 50 3.39 4.12 -10.69
CA CYS A 50 2.63 3.38 -9.66
C CYS A 50 1.89 2.23 -10.34
N ILE A 51 2.20 0.99 -9.93
CA ILE A 51 1.59 -0.21 -10.50
C ILE A 51 0.59 -0.88 -9.54
N GLY A 52 0.59 -0.46 -8.30
CA GLY A 52 -0.38 -0.90 -7.30
C GLY A 52 -0.27 -0.03 -6.08
N PHE A 53 -1.30 -0.02 -5.23
CA PHE A 53 -1.25 0.75 -4.00
C PHE A 53 -2.17 0.16 -2.94
N ILE A 54 -1.92 0.56 -1.70
CA ILE A 54 -2.78 0.23 -0.56
C ILE A 54 -3.22 1.55 0.06
N ARG A 55 -4.51 1.82 0.04
CA ARG A 55 -5.10 2.97 0.75
C ARG A 55 -5.32 2.59 2.20
N VAL A 56 -4.82 3.41 3.10
CA VAL A 56 -4.95 3.19 4.55
C VAL A 56 -5.73 4.36 5.13
N TYR A 57 -6.81 4.05 5.85
CA TYR A 57 -7.71 5.06 6.40
C TYR A 57 -7.61 5.15 7.91
N GLY A 58 -7.91 6.34 8.42
CA GLY A 58 -7.90 6.61 9.87
C GLY A 58 -8.96 5.88 10.67
N ASN A 59 -9.93 5.22 10.00
CA ASN A 59 -10.92 4.35 10.65
C ASN A 59 -10.46 2.89 10.74
N ASN A 60 -9.17 2.62 10.56
CA ASN A 60 -8.54 1.30 10.63
C ASN A 60 -8.96 0.35 9.51
N THR A 61 -9.33 0.88 8.35
CA THR A 61 -9.62 0.07 7.16
C THR A 61 -8.55 0.29 6.09
N ILE A 62 -8.36 -0.70 5.24
CA ILE A 62 -7.48 -0.61 4.08
C ILE A 62 -8.24 -1.02 2.82
N ASP A 63 -7.83 -0.43 1.69
CA ASP A 63 -8.39 -0.73 0.38
C ASP A 63 -7.22 -0.92 -0.60
N PRO A 64 -6.80 -2.17 -0.86
CA PRO A 64 -5.72 -2.43 -1.79
C PRO A 64 -6.20 -2.39 -3.24
N ALA A 65 -5.36 -1.84 -4.11
CA ALA A 65 -5.55 -1.85 -5.56
C ALA A 65 -4.36 -2.56 -6.20
N PHE A 66 -4.55 -3.81 -6.54
CA PHE A 66 -3.52 -4.64 -7.15
C PHE A 66 -3.31 -4.28 -8.62
N PRO A 67 -2.13 -4.64 -9.20
CA PRO A 67 -1.90 -4.43 -10.64
C PRO A 67 -3.00 -5.06 -11.48
N GLU A 68 -3.40 -4.35 -12.52
CA GLU A 68 -4.46 -4.81 -13.43
C GLU A 68 -4.04 -6.08 -14.18
N GLU A 69 -5.01 -6.95 -14.46
CA GLU A 69 -4.71 -8.25 -15.02
C GLU A 69 -4.12 -8.17 -16.43
N TYR A 70 -4.59 -7.22 -17.25
CA TYR A 70 -4.08 -7.05 -18.61
C TYR A 70 -2.62 -6.60 -18.64
N GLU A 71 -2.14 -5.94 -17.62
CA GLU A 71 -0.76 -5.46 -17.51
C GLU A 71 0.22 -6.61 -17.32
N ARG A 72 -0.25 -7.75 -16.85
CA ARG A 72 0.58 -8.94 -16.65
C ARG A 72 1.20 -9.45 -17.93
N ASN A 73 0.56 -9.19 -19.05
CA ASN A 73 1.02 -9.70 -20.35
C ASN A 73 2.30 -9.03 -20.84
N THR A 74 2.61 -7.83 -20.35
CA THR A 74 3.78 -7.06 -20.80
C THR A 74 4.98 -7.19 -19.87
N THR A 75 4.74 -7.31 -18.55
CA THR A 75 5.82 -7.37 -17.56
C THR A 75 5.43 -8.30 -16.43
N TYR A 76 5.02 -9.49 -16.76
CA TYR A 76 4.44 -10.47 -15.86
C TYR A 76 5.22 -10.65 -14.55
N LYS A 77 6.54 -10.81 -14.63
CA LYS A 77 7.36 -11.04 -13.43
C LYS A 77 7.33 -9.85 -12.48
N CYS A 78 7.34 -8.64 -13.03
CA CYS A 78 7.30 -7.43 -12.21
C CYS A 78 5.97 -7.33 -11.45
N TYR A 79 4.86 -7.53 -12.15
CA TYR A 79 3.53 -7.44 -11.53
C TYR A 79 3.29 -8.56 -10.53
N SER A 80 3.78 -9.77 -10.80
CA SER A 80 3.70 -10.88 -9.87
C SER A 80 4.46 -10.58 -8.57
N LYS A 81 5.66 -9.99 -8.67
CA LYS A 81 6.44 -9.60 -7.51
C LYS A 81 5.77 -8.48 -6.72
N CYS A 82 5.20 -7.50 -7.43
CA CYS A 82 4.43 -6.43 -6.80
C CYS A 82 3.24 -7.00 -6.03
N PHE A 83 2.51 -7.93 -6.63
CA PHE A 83 1.38 -8.57 -6.00
C PHE A 83 1.79 -9.24 -4.67
N LYS A 84 2.87 -10.00 -4.68
CA LYS A 84 3.38 -10.65 -3.47
C LYS A 84 3.83 -9.65 -2.41
N ALA A 85 4.51 -8.59 -2.83
CA ALA A 85 4.95 -7.54 -1.92
C ALA A 85 3.75 -6.88 -1.23
N MET A 86 2.70 -6.56 -2.02
CA MET A 86 1.48 -5.98 -1.47
C MET A 86 0.80 -6.93 -0.49
N GLU A 87 0.71 -8.22 -0.80
CA GLU A 87 0.11 -9.19 0.10
C GLU A 87 0.84 -9.26 1.44
N GLN A 88 2.17 -9.18 1.43
CA GLN A 88 2.95 -9.20 2.66
C GLN A 88 2.71 -7.95 3.51
N VAL A 89 2.64 -6.79 2.88
CA VAL A 89 2.32 -5.54 3.58
C VAL A 89 0.90 -5.57 4.13
N ILE A 90 -0.06 -6.08 3.35
CA ILE A 90 -1.45 -6.23 3.80
C ILE A 90 -1.52 -7.13 5.03
N THR A 91 -0.84 -8.26 5.01
CA THR A 91 -0.82 -9.19 6.16
C THR A 91 -0.27 -8.47 7.40
N TYR A 92 0.78 -7.69 7.24
CA TYR A 92 1.35 -6.93 8.34
C TYR A 92 0.35 -5.89 8.89
N LEU A 93 -0.32 -5.17 8.01
CA LEU A 93 -1.35 -4.20 8.40
C LEU A 93 -2.50 -4.88 9.15
N GLU A 94 -2.93 -6.05 8.71
CA GLU A 94 -3.97 -6.81 9.40
C GLU A 94 -3.52 -7.22 10.82
N ILE A 95 -2.26 -7.60 10.99
CA ILE A 95 -1.69 -7.87 12.32
C ILE A 95 -1.74 -6.61 13.19
N LEU A 96 -1.52 -5.43 12.62
CA LEU A 96 -1.61 -4.16 13.34
C LEU A 96 -3.05 -3.73 13.66
N GLY A 97 -4.05 -4.45 13.17
CA GLY A 97 -5.45 -4.17 13.48
C GLY A 97 -6.26 -3.52 12.36
N PHE A 98 -5.68 -3.35 11.18
CA PHE A 98 -6.44 -2.82 10.03
C PHE A 98 -7.29 -3.91 9.40
N LYS A 99 -8.48 -3.53 8.93
CA LYS A 99 -9.39 -4.45 8.25
C LYS A 99 -9.35 -4.22 6.74
N ASN A 100 -9.19 -5.30 5.99
CA ASN A 100 -9.25 -5.26 4.55
C ASN A 100 -10.72 -5.31 4.12
N ASP A 101 -11.21 -4.22 3.51
CA ASP A 101 -12.59 -4.08 3.06
C ASP A 101 -12.87 -4.76 1.71
N ARG A 102 -11.90 -5.44 1.17
CA ARG A 102 -12.02 -6.07 -0.12
C ARG A 102 -12.53 -7.48 -0.05
#